data_32b3214e99f200d40119c4705aa9fe0b
#
_entry.id   32b3214e99f200d40119c4705aa9fe0b
#
_cell.length_a   1.000
_cell.length_b   1.000
_cell.length_c   1.000
_cell.angle_alpha   90.00
_cell.angle_beta   90.00
_cell.angle_gamma   90.00
#
_symmetry.space_group_name_H-M   'P 1'
#
loop_
_entity.id
_entity.type
_entity.pdbx_description
1 polymer ?
#
loop_
_entity_poly.entity_id
_entity_poly.type
_entity_poly.pdbx_seq_one_letter_code
_entity_poly.pdbx_strand_id
1 'polypeptide(L)'
;GTFRLFLPTNRFAHQIMPTNKVIYEEIKPFSKFGLGLEELWRFRELFYYYTLRYIKVRYKQTVLGFAWAVMQPMLMMVLFTFFFGKKLGVPSGDLPYPVFVLTGLLLWNIFSTGLTSASNSILDNAHIIKKIYFPRLIIPVSAVMVSLFDFLMAFIIYIVVLLIYQVPVDIVAFVPALLAAVLITTLTTLGLGSFL
;
A
#
# COMPACT_ATOMS: atom_id res chain seq x y z
N GLY A 1 -16.42 34.49 -58.71
CA GLY A 1 -17.62 34.82 -57.95
C GLY A 1 -17.35 34.67 -56.44
N THR A 2 -16.97 35.76 -55.79
CA THR A 2 -16.69 35.85 -54.36
C THR A 2 -18.00 36.02 -53.60
N PHE A 3 -18.40 35.01 -52.85
CA PHE A 3 -19.54 35.08 -51.94
C PHE A 3 -19.06 35.64 -50.58
N ARG A 4 -19.35 36.91 -50.31
CA ARG A 4 -19.20 37.52 -49.01
C ARG A 4 -20.45 37.23 -48.17
N LEU A 5 -20.29 36.34 -47.17
CA LEU A 5 -21.28 36.15 -46.11
C LEU A 5 -21.26 37.35 -45.15
N PHE A 6 -22.32 38.14 -45.18
CA PHE A 6 -22.60 39.18 -44.21
C PHE A 6 -23.00 38.54 -42.88
N LEU A 7 -22.15 38.56 -41.88
CA LEU A 7 -22.50 38.22 -40.51
C LEU A 7 -23.04 39.47 -39.81
N PRO A 8 -24.23 39.42 -39.19
CA PRO A 8 -24.71 40.55 -38.42
C PRO A 8 -23.87 40.73 -37.17
N THR A 9 -23.33 41.94 -36.98
CA THR A 9 -22.67 42.38 -35.76
C THR A 9 -23.67 42.39 -34.61
N ASN A 10 -23.67 41.31 -33.82
CA ASN A 10 -24.50 41.21 -32.64
C ASN A 10 -23.85 41.97 -31.48
N ARG A 11 -24.24 43.24 -31.31
CA ARG A 11 -23.79 44.19 -30.28
C ARG A 11 -24.20 43.78 -28.85
N PHE A 12 -24.94 42.69 -28.68
CA PHE A 12 -25.48 42.22 -27.38
C PHE A 12 -24.66 41.14 -26.70
N ALA A 13 -23.58 40.60 -27.34
CA ALA A 13 -22.79 39.51 -26.79
C ALA A 13 -21.75 39.96 -25.72
N HIS A 14 -21.57 41.27 -25.52
CA HIS A 14 -20.46 41.78 -24.68
C HIS A 14 -20.84 42.06 -23.22
N GLN A 15 -22.08 41.75 -22.79
CA GLN A 15 -22.54 42.22 -21.48
C GLN A 15 -22.96 41.10 -20.47
N ILE A 16 -22.83 39.81 -20.81
CA ILE A 16 -23.35 38.76 -19.91
C ILE A 16 -22.32 37.61 -19.62
N MET A 17 -21.08 37.78 -19.94
CA MET A 17 -20.09 36.82 -19.43
C MET A 17 -19.19 37.49 -18.39
N PRO A 18 -19.33 37.11 -17.09
CA PRO A 18 -18.27 37.38 -16.16
C PRO A 18 -17.02 36.69 -16.72
N THR A 19 -15.92 37.40 -16.78
CA THR A 19 -14.60 36.90 -17.15
C THR A 19 -14.26 35.75 -16.23
N ASN A 20 -14.71 34.54 -16.60
CA ASN A 20 -14.23 33.31 -15.98
C ASN A 20 -12.72 33.30 -16.28
N LYS A 21 -11.95 33.69 -15.29
CA LYS A 21 -10.52 33.49 -15.25
C LYS A 21 -10.33 31.98 -15.35
N VAL A 22 -10.22 31.46 -16.57
CA VAL A 22 -9.84 30.07 -16.81
C VAL A 22 -8.45 29.97 -16.21
N ILE A 23 -8.37 29.43 -15.01
CA ILE A 23 -7.10 29.14 -14.34
C ILE A 23 -6.52 27.94 -15.12
N TYR A 24 -5.68 28.24 -16.11
CA TYR A 24 -4.85 27.24 -16.73
C TYR A 24 -3.80 26.83 -15.68
N GLU A 25 -4.08 25.78 -14.96
CA GLU A 25 -3.06 25.14 -14.14
C GLU A 25 -2.11 24.43 -15.12
N GLU A 26 -0.97 25.08 -15.36
CA GLU A 26 0.08 24.56 -16.24
C GLU A 26 0.60 23.27 -15.59
N ILE A 27 0.17 22.13 -16.11
CA ILE A 27 0.65 20.81 -15.70
C ILE A 27 2.09 20.70 -16.19
N LYS A 28 3.04 21.08 -15.35
CA LYS A 28 4.47 20.93 -15.64
C LYS A 28 4.79 19.44 -15.80
N PRO A 29 5.38 19.02 -16.91
CA PRO A 29 5.77 17.63 -17.08
C PRO A 29 6.81 17.27 -16.02
N PHE A 30 6.69 16.04 -15.52
CA PHE A 30 7.54 15.40 -14.52
C PHE A 30 8.99 15.90 -14.54
N SER A 31 9.49 16.39 -13.43
CA SER A 31 10.92 16.46 -13.19
C SER A 31 11.43 15.01 -13.10
N LYS A 32 12.31 14.62 -14.00
CA LYS A 32 12.75 13.24 -14.27
C LYS A 32 13.40 12.51 -13.08
N PHE A 33 13.50 13.10 -11.89
CA PHE A 33 14.18 12.57 -10.72
C PHE A 33 13.57 12.90 -9.35
N GLY A 34 12.38 13.47 -9.28
CA GLY A 34 11.67 13.61 -8.01
C GLY A 34 10.97 12.30 -7.63
N LEU A 35 11.24 11.78 -6.45
CA LEU A 35 10.61 10.57 -5.87
C LEU A 35 9.08 10.68 -5.70
N GLY A 36 8.41 11.65 -6.32
CA GLY A 36 6.96 11.84 -6.24
C GLY A 36 6.38 12.06 -4.82
N LEU A 37 7.26 12.19 -3.81
CA LEU A 37 6.84 12.36 -2.41
C LEU A 37 6.13 13.70 -2.18
N GLU A 38 6.54 14.75 -2.89
CA GLU A 38 5.87 16.05 -2.87
C GLU A 38 4.45 15.96 -3.46
N GLU A 39 4.30 15.19 -4.53
CA GLU A 39 3.00 14.91 -5.13
C GLU A 39 2.13 14.03 -4.24
N LEU A 40 2.68 12.98 -3.61
CA LEU A 40 1.97 12.17 -2.62
C LEU A 40 1.45 13.02 -1.46
N TRP A 41 2.24 14.00 -1.00
CA TRP A 41 1.81 14.92 0.06
C TRP A 41 0.72 15.89 -0.41
N ARG A 42 0.82 16.40 -1.64
CA ARG A 42 -0.19 17.26 -2.26
C ARG A 42 -1.53 16.53 -2.42
N PHE A 43 -1.49 15.24 -2.77
CA PHE A 43 -2.67 14.39 -2.96
C PHE A 43 -2.95 13.46 -1.77
N ARG A 44 -2.52 13.83 -0.55
CA ARG A 44 -2.68 13.01 0.67
C ARG A 44 -4.13 12.57 0.95
N GLU A 45 -5.11 13.39 0.63
CA GLU A 45 -6.52 13.06 0.79
C GLU A 45 -6.92 11.90 -0.14
N LEU A 46 -6.52 11.99 -1.41
CA LEU A 46 -6.75 10.93 -2.39
C LEU A 46 -6.06 9.62 -1.96
N PHE A 47 -4.81 9.72 -1.51
CA PHE A 47 -4.05 8.59 -0.97
C PHE A 47 -4.77 7.93 0.22
N TYR A 48 -5.26 8.71 1.17
CA TYR A 48 -6.03 8.23 2.32
C TYR A 48 -7.32 7.51 1.90
N TYR A 49 -8.10 8.09 0.98
CA TYR A 49 -9.32 7.47 0.47
C TYR A 49 -9.06 6.17 -0.28
N TYR A 50 -8.02 6.11 -1.11
CA TYR A 50 -7.64 4.87 -1.79
C TYR A 50 -7.21 3.78 -0.80
N THR A 51 -6.36 4.12 0.17
CA THR A 51 -5.93 3.19 1.22
C THR A 51 -7.13 2.64 2.00
N LEU A 52 -8.03 3.51 2.46
CA LEU A 52 -9.25 3.08 3.15
C LEU A 52 -10.15 2.21 2.27
N ARG A 53 -10.28 2.54 0.99
CA ARG A 53 -11.04 1.73 0.03
C ARG A 53 -10.47 0.34 -0.08
N TYR A 54 -9.15 0.20 -0.27
CA TYR A 54 -8.50 -1.12 -0.36
C TYR A 54 -8.68 -1.93 0.93
N ILE A 55 -8.49 -1.32 2.10
CA ILE A 55 -8.71 -1.97 3.38
C ILE A 55 -10.17 -2.44 3.49
N LYS A 56 -11.14 -1.56 3.22
CA LYS A 56 -12.56 -1.91 3.29
C LYS A 56 -12.94 -3.03 2.33
N VAL A 57 -12.46 -3.00 1.09
CA VAL A 57 -12.74 -4.06 0.10
C VAL A 57 -12.19 -5.39 0.59
N ARG A 58 -10.94 -5.42 1.05
CA ARG A 58 -10.29 -6.64 1.52
C ARG A 58 -11.02 -7.29 2.71
N TYR A 59 -11.41 -6.49 3.70
CA TYR A 59 -12.02 -7.01 4.93
C TYR A 59 -13.54 -7.17 4.85
N LYS A 60 -14.24 -6.40 4.03
CA LYS A 60 -15.70 -6.48 3.89
C LYS A 60 -16.16 -7.68 3.06
N GLN A 61 -15.33 -8.18 2.15
CA GLN A 61 -15.69 -9.26 1.23
C GLN A 61 -15.43 -10.67 1.79
N THR A 62 -14.82 -10.80 2.96
CA THR A 62 -14.53 -12.10 3.58
C THR A 62 -15.55 -12.42 4.67
N VAL A 63 -16.06 -13.66 4.70
CA VAL A 63 -17.06 -14.14 5.67
C VAL A 63 -16.54 -14.01 7.12
N LEU A 64 -15.23 -14.23 7.32
CA LEU A 64 -14.55 -14.12 8.60
C LEU A 64 -13.91 -12.73 8.81
N GLY A 65 -13.93 -11.86 7.78
CA GLY A 65 -13.43 -10.49 7.85
C GLY A 65 -12.05 -10.38 8.49
N PHE A 66 -11.99 -9.58 9.54
CA PHE A 66 -10.79 -9.31 10.30
C PHE A 66 -10.18 -10.55 11.00
N ALA A 67 -11.02 -11.52 11.43
CA ALA A 67 -10.56 -12.72 12.10
C ALA A 67 -9.63 -13.56 11.21
N TRP A 68 -9.79 -13.52 9.88
CA TRP A 68 -8.93 -14.25 8.96
C TRP A 68 -7.49 -13.70 8.93
N ALA A 69 -7.32 -12.39 9.03
CA ALA A 69 -6.00 -11.76 9.09
C ALA A 69 -5.19 -12.20 10.32
N VAL A 70 -5.89 -12.50 11.41
CA VAL A 70 -5.31 -13.02 12.66
C VAL A 70 -5.09 -14.54 12.59
N MET A 71 -6.07 -15.26 12.08
CA MET A 71 -6.07 -16.73 12.08
C MET A 71 -5.02 -17.29 11.11
N GLN A 72 -4.81 -16.68 9.96
CA GLN A 72 -3.88 -17.17 8.95
C GLN A 72 -2.42 -17.26 9.47
N PRO A 73 -1.79 -16.21 10.06
CA PRO A 73 -0.45 -16.31 10.61
C PRO A 73 -0.37 -17.29 11.79
N MET A 74 -1.41 -17.40 12.60
CA MET A 74 -1.45 -18.39 13.70
C MET A 74 -1.47 -19.82 13.18
N LEU A 75 -2.30 -20.13 12.20
CA LEU A 75 -2.34 -21.45 11.57
C LEU A 75 -1.00 -21.82 10.93
N MET A 76 -0.39 -20.88 10.21
CA MET A 76 0.93 -21.10 9.61
C MET A 76 1.99 -21.32 10.68
N MET A 77 1.99 -20.54 11.76
CA MET A 77 2.89 -20.76 12.90
C MET A 77 2.76 -22.17 13.48
N VAL A 78 1.53 -22.62 13.73
CA VAL A 78 1.27 -23.96 14.28
C VAL A 78 1.75 -25.05 13.31
N LEU A 79 1.41 -24.94 12.03
CA LEU A 79 1.82 -25.89 10.99
C LEU A 79 3.36 -25.97 10.87
N PHE A 80 4.02 -24.82 10.74
CA PHE A 80 5.49 -24.79 10.62
C PHE A 80 6.17 -25.30 11.88
N THR A 81 5.67 -24.95 13.07
CA THR A 81 6.20 -25.44 14.34
C THR A 81 6.05 -26.97 14.47
N PHE A 82 4.91 -27.50 14.04
CA PHE A 82 4.67 -28.94 14.08
C PHE A 82 5.55 -29.71 13.09
N PHE A 83 5.57 -29.28 11.83
CA PHE A 83 6.31 -30.02 10.80
C PHE A 83 7.83 -29.81 10.90
N PHE A 84 8.27 -28.57 10.95
CA PHE A 84 9.71 -28.25 10.92
C PHE A 84 10.34 -28.29 12.31
N GLY A 85 9.66 -27.77 13.34
CA GLY A 85 10.19 -27.79 14.70
C GLY A 85 10.18 -29.17 15.34
N LYS A 86 9.01 -29.84 15.38
CA LYS A 86 8.88 -31.12 16.08
C LYS A 86 9.24 -32.33 15.24
N LYS A 87 8.83 -32.39 13.95
CA LYS A 87 9.05 -33.56 13.10
C LYS A 87 10.43 -33.59 12.45
N LEU A 88 10.89 -32.48 11.90
CA LEU A 88 12.17 -32.36 11.20
C LEU A 88 13.32 -31.90 12.09
N GLY A 89 13.04 -31.39 13.30
CA GLY A 89 14.07 -30.95 14.24
C GLY A 89 14.93 -29.80 13.73
N VAL A 90 14.37 -28.91 12.90
CA VAL A 90 15.11 -27.76 12.38
C VAL A 90 15.47 -26.82 13.55
N PRO A 91 16.75 -26.47 13.72
CA PRO A 91 17.16 -25.63 14.83
C PRO A 91 16.64 -24.21 14.69
N SER A 92 16.17 -23.62 15.77
CA SER A 92 15.73 -22.21 15.87
C SER A 92 16.71 -21.33 16.67
N GLY A 93 17.92 -21.85 16.97
CA GLY A 93 18.84 -21.20 17.88
C GLY A 93 18.30 -21.19 19.32
N ASP A 94 18.49 -20.07 20.01
CA ASP A 94 18.05 -19.91 21.40
C ASP A 94 16.58 -19.48 21.52
N LEU A 95 15.88 -19.30 20.39
CA LEU A 95 14.49 -18.85 20.37
C LEU A 95 13.51 -20.02 20.35
N PRO A 96 12.36 -19.92 21.05
CA PRO A 96 11.25 -20.87 20.87
C PRO A 96 10.83 -20.91 19.40
N TYR A 97 10.66 -22.10 18.85
CA TYR A 97 10.36 -22.30 17.43
C TYR A 97 9.16 -21.48 16.91
N PRO A 98 8.02 -21.35 17.64
CA PRO A 98 6.90 -20.50 17.23
C PRO A 98 7.28 -19.02 17.03
N VAL A 99 8.12 -18.49 17.89
CA VAL A 99 8.60 -17.09 17.82
C VAL A 99 9.46 -16.90 16.57
N PHE A 100 10.41 -17.81 16.35
CA PHE A 100 11.28 -17.82 15.17
C PHE A 100 10.47 -17.84 13.87
N VAL A 101 9.49 -18.74 13.77
CA VAL A 101 8.62 -18.87 12.59
C VAL A 101 7.79 -17.60 12.38
N LEU A 102 7.16 -17.06 13.43
CA LEU A 102 6.35 -15.85 13.31
C LEU A 102 7.16 -14.64 12.84
N THR A 103 8.39 -14.50 13.33
CA THR A 103 9.28 -13.41 12.88
C THR A 103 9.51 -13.47 11.37
N GLY A 104 9.81 -14.66 10.84
CA GLY A 104 9.97 -14.87 9.40
C GLY A 104 8.67 -14.63 8.62
N LEU A 105 7.54 -15.14 9.11
CA LEU A 105 6.24 -15.00 8.46
C LEU A 105 5.76 -13.56 8.42
N LEU A 106 6.03 -12.75 9.44
CA LEU A 106 5.66 -11.33 9.47
C LEU A 106 6.28 -10.57 8.29
N LEU A 107 7.59 -10.69 8.12
CA LEU A 107 8.31 -10.01 7.03
C LEU A 107 7.96 -10.59 5.67
N TRP A 108 7.84 -11.90 5.57
CA TRP A 108 7.42 -12.58 4.35
C TRP A 108 6.03 -12.13 3.88
N ASN A 109 5.09 -11.97 4.81
CA ASN A 109 3.73 -11.53 4.48
C ASN A 109 3.70 -10.10 3.94
N ILE A 110 4.46 -9.15 4.53
CA ILE A 110 4.56 -7.79 3.95
C ILE A 110 5.05 -7.88 2.51
N PHE A 111 6.12 -8.63 2.29
CA PHE A 111 6.72 -8.76 0.96
C PHE A 111 5.75 -9.39 -0.04
N SER A 112 5.25 -10.59 0.24
CA SER A 112 4.46 -11.37 -0.72
C SER A 112 3.10 -10.72 -1.02
N THR A 113 2.37 -10.29 0.02
CA THR A 113 1.06 -9.65 -0.17
C THR A 113 1.21 -8.24 -0.72
N GLY A 114 2.22 -7.50 -0.27
CA GLY A 114 2.50 -6.15 -0.76
C GLY A 114 2.90 -6.16 -2.23
N LEU A 115 3.80 -7.07 -2.63
CA LEU A 115 4.25 -7.21 -4.02
C LEU A 115 3.07 -7.56 -4.94
N THR A 116 2.27 -8.56 -4.58
CA THR A 116 1.10 -8.97 -5.34
C THR A 116 0.07 -7.84 -5.46
N SER A 117 -0.19 -7.15 -4.35
CA SER A 117 -1.15 -6.04 -4.33
C SER A 117 -0.66 -4.83 -5.15
N ALA A 118 0.63 -4.50 -5.07
CA ALA A 118 1.22 -3.40 -5.82
C ALA A 118 1.20 -3.68 -7.34
N SER A 119 1.61 -4.89 -7.76
CA SER A 119 1.65 -5.30 -9.16
C SER A 119 0.26 -5.29 -9.80
N ASN A 120 -0.75 -5.83 -9.11
CA ASN A 120 -2.12 -5.89 -9.62
C ASN A 120 -2.84 -4.53 -9.55
N SER A 121 -2.42 -3.64 -8.65
CA SER A 121 -3.11 -2.39 -8.38
C SER A 121 -3.27 -1.47 -9.60
N ILE A 122 -2.28 -1.43 -10.47
CA ILE A 122 -2.28 -0.63 -11.69
C ILE A 122 -3.26 -1.22 -12.72
N LEU A 123 -3.27 -2.55 -12.86
CA LEU A 123 -4.18 -3.27 -13.76
C LEU A 123 -5.63 -3.11 -13.32
N ASP A 124 -5.91 -3.31 -12.04
CA ASP A 124 -7.26 -3.21 -11.46
C ASP A 124 -7.85 -1.80 -11.60
N ASN A 125 -7.01 -0.76 -11.64
CA ASN A 125 -7.44 0.64 -11.76
C ASN A 125 -7.15 1.26 -13.14
N ALA A 126 -6.80 0.47 -14.15
CA ALA A 126 -6.44 0.96 -15.48
C ALA A 126 -7.52 1.86 -16.13
N HIS A 127 -8.80 1.57 -15.87
CA HIS A 127 -9.92 2.37 -16.39
C HIS A 127 -10.03 3.76 -15.72
N ILE A 128 -9.58 3.90 -14.47
CA ILE A 128 -9.57 5.18 -13.76
C ILE A 128 -8.37 6.01 -14.20
N ILE A 129 -7.20 5.37 -14.32
CA ILE A 129 -5.94 6.00 -14.74
C ILE A 129 -6.08 6.66 -16.11
N LYS A 130 -6.89 6.07 -17.01
CA LYS A 130 -7.13 6.60 -18.36
C LYS A 130 -8.07 7.81 -18.39
N LYS A 131 -8.89 7.99 -17.35
CA LYS A 131 -9.95 9.03 -17.33
C LYS A 131 -9.59 10.27 -16.51
N ILE A 132 -8.75 10.13 -15.51
CA ILE A 132 -8.43 11.20 -14.56
C ILE A 132 -6.91 11.32 -14.45
N TYR A 133 -6.43 12.54 -14.53
CA TYR A 133 -5.01 12.83 -14.31
C TYR A 133 -4.71 12.88 -12.81
N PHE A 134 -3.94 11.94 -12.32
CA PHE A 134 -3.38 11.93 -10.96
C PHE A 134 -2.05 11.15 -10.95
N PRO A 135 -1.20 11.36 -9.93
CA PRO A 135 0.09 10.67 -9.83
C PRO A 135 -0.11 9.15 -9.77
N ARG A 136 0.43 8.42 -10.74
CA ARG A 136 0.24 6.97 -10.86
C ARG A 136 0.77 6.18 -9.66
N LEU A 137 1.76 6.74 -8.93
CA LEU A 137 2.35 6.14 -7.75
C LEU A 137 1.39 6.03 -6.55
N ILE A 138 0.32 6.84 -6.50
CA ILE A 138 -0.67 6.76 -5.41
C ILE A 138 -1.29 5.37 -5.33
N ILE A 139 -1.58 4.75 -6.45
CA ILE A 139 -2.26 3.45 -6.51
C ILE A 139 -1.41 2.33 -5.90
N PRO A 140 -0.17 2.05 -6.36
CA PRO A 140 0.64 0.99 -5.79
C PRO A 140 1.05 1.29 -4.33
N VAL A 141 1.32 2.56 -3.98
CA VAL A 141 1.63 2.92 -2.60
C VAL A 141 0.44 2.66 -1.68
N SER A 142 -0.79 3.03 -2.10
CA SER A 142 -2.01 2.73 -1.34
C SER A 142 -2.26 1.23 -1.19
N ALA A 143 -1.95 0.43 -2.21
CA ALA A 143 -2.07 -1.02 -2.15
C ALA A 143 -1.08 -1.65 -1.15
N VAL A 144 0.17 -1.18 -1.10
CA VAL A 144 1.17 -1.64 -0.13
C VAL A 144 0.80 -1.23 1.30
N MET A 145 0.12 -0.10 1.50
CA MET A 145 -0.37 0.29 2.84
C MET A 145 -1.31 -0.75 3.46
N VAL A 146 -2.01 -1.53 2.64
CA VAL A 146 -2.85 -2.64 3.15
C VAL A 146 -1.99 -3.76 3.73
N SER A 147 -0.86 -4.09 3.10
CA SER A 147 0.06 -5.11 3.64
C SER A 147 0.73 -4.67 4.95
N LEU A 148 0.99 -3.36 5.10
CA LEU A 148 1.42 -2.80 6.38
C LEU A 148 0.34 -2.87 7.46
N PHE A 149 -0.91 -2.66 7.08
CA PHE A 149 -2.04 -2.85 8.01
C PHE A 149 -2.15 -4.31 8.46
N ASP A 150 -2.05 -5.27 7.54
CA ASP A 150 -2.02 -6.72 7.85
C ASP A 150 -0.86 -7.06 8.79
N PHE A 151 0.32 -6.46 8.54
CA PHE A 151 1.48 -6.60 9.42
C PHE A 151 1.19 -6.11 10.84
N LEU A 152 0.59 -4.93 11.00
CA LEU A 152 0.26 -4.41 12.33
C LEU A 152 -0.64 -5.36 13.12
N MET A 153 -1.61 -5.98 12.44
CA MET A 153 -2.50 -6.96 13.06
C MET A 153 -1.74 -8.23 13.47
N ALA A 154 -0.91 -8.75 12.58
CA ALA A 154 -0.09 -9.92 12.87
C ALA A 154 0.99 -9.62 13.93
N PHE A 155 1.48 -8.39 13.99
CA PHE A 155 2.45 -7.94 14.98
C PHE A 155 1.88 -7.90 16.40
N ILE A 156 0.60 -7.56 16.55
CA ILE A 156 -0.09 -7.66 17.85
C ILE A 156 -0.05 -9.09 18.37
N ILE A 157 -0.32 -10.07 17.49
CA ILE A 157 -0.26 -11.49 17.84
C ILE A 157 1.17 -11.89 18.20
N TYR A 158 2.14 -11.40 17.46
CA TYR A 158 3.56 -11.65 17.71
C TYR A 158 3.97 -11.19 19.12
N ILE A 159 3.52 -9.99 19.54
CA ILE A 159 3.76 -9.50 20.91
C ILE A 159 3.13 -10.44 21.95
N VAL A 160 1.90 -10.89 21.73
CA VAL A 160 1.23 -11.83 22.63
C VAL A 160 2.03 -13.15 22.76
N VAL A 161 2.52 -13.67 21.63
CA VAL A 161 3.35 -14.88 21.62
C VAL A 161 4.67 -14.67 22.35
N LEU A 162 5.34 -13.53 22.15
CA LEU A 162 6.57 -13.18 22.90
C LEU A 162 6.33 -13.17 24.40
N LEU A 163 5.19 -12.63 24.86
CA LEU A 163 4.83 -12.60 26.29
C LEU A 163 4.54 -13.99 26.84
N ILE A 164 3.85 -14.85 26.08
CA ILE A 164 3.54 -16.22 26.48
C ILE A 164 4.83 -17.05 26.65
N TYR A 165 5.78 -16.90 25.73
CA TYR A 165 7.04 -17.63 25.79
C TYR A 165 8.12 -16.95 26.63
N GLN A 166 7.80 -15.80 27.25
CA GLN A 166 8.72 -15.03 28.13
C GLN A 166 10.10 -14.80 27.51
N VAL A 167 10.13 -14.53 26.21
CA VAL A 167 11.40 -14.30 25.49
C VAL A 167 12.01 -12.97 25.97
N PRO A 168 13.24 -12.94 26.45
CA PRO A 168 13.91 -11.71 26.82
C PRO A 168 14.17 -10.89 25.55
N VAL A 169 13.50 -9.76 25.39
CA VAL A 169 13.67 -8.87 24.24
C VAL A 169 14.42 -7.64 24.67
N ASP A 170 15.58 -7.41 24.10
CA ASP A 170 16.27 -6.13 24.21
C ASP A 170 15.57 -5.10 23.31
N ILE A 171 14.74 -4.26 23.93
CA ILE A 171 13.91 -3.26 23.23
C ILE A 171 14.77 -2.29 22.43
N VAL A 172 15.98 -1.95 22.95
CA VAL A 172 16.88 -0.98 22.32
C VAL A 172 17.42 -1.52 20.99
N ALA A 173 17.70 -2.80 20.90
CA ALA A 173 18.15 -3.45 19.66
C ALA A 173 16.97 -3.87 18.78
N PHE A 174 15.88 -4.36 19.37
CA PHE A 174 14.73 -4.91 18.64
C PHE A 174 13.96 -3.86 17.83
N VAL A 175 13.66 -2.71 18.43
CA VAL A 175 12.85 -1.67 17.77
C VAL A 175 13.53 -1.14 16.51
N PRO A 176 14.79 -0.69 16.50
CA PRO A 176 15.44 -0.22 15.29
C PRO A 176 15.62 -1.32 14.24
N ALA A 177 15.92 -2.57 14.65
CA ALA A 177 16.03 -3.70 13.74
C ALA A 177 14.70 -4.00 13.05
N LEU A 178 13.58 -3.99 13.78
CA LEU A 178 12.24 -4.18 13.25
C LEU A 178 11.86 -3.06 12.27
N LEU A 179 12.08 -1.80 12.66
CA LEU A 179 11.80 -0.65 11.80
C LEU A 179 12.62 -0.71 10.50
N ALA A 180 13.90 -1.02 10.59
CA ALA A 180 14.77 -1.17 9.42
C ALA A 180 14.28 -2.31 8.52
N ALA A 181 13.93 -3.48 9.08
CA ALA A 181 13.42 -4.62 8.31
C ALA A 181 12.11 -4.29 7.60
N VAL A 182 11.14 -3.68 8.29
CA VAL A 182 9.85 -3.25 7.71
C VAL A 182 10.08 -2.21 6.61
N LEU A 183 10.96 -1.24 6.83
CA LEU A 183 11.25 -0.17 5.88
C LEU A 183 11.91 -0.73 4.61
N ILE A 184 12.93 -1.57 4.75
CA ILE A 184 13.62 -2.21 3.62
C ILE A 184 12.63 -3.08 2.83
N THR A 185 11.84 -3.90 3.51
CA THR A 185 10.84 -4.77 2.86
C THR A 185 9.80 -3.95 2.11
N THR A 186 9.29 -2.88 2.71
CA THR A 186 8.30 -1.99 2.08
C THR A 186 8.86 -1.27 0.86
N LEU A 187 10.09 -0.73 0.96
CA LEU A 187 10.76 -0.08 -0.18
C LEU A 187 11.01 -1.06 -1.32
N THR A 188 11.48 -2.27 -1.00
CA THR A 188 11.71 -3.33 -2.01
C THR A 188 10.40 -3.73 -2.68
N THR A 189 9.34 -3.89 -1.91
CA THR A 189 8.00 -4.22 -2.41
C THR A 189 7.45 -3.14 -3.33
N LEU A 190 7.58 -1.87 -2.96
CA LEU A 190 7.17 -0.73 -3.80
C LEU A 190 8.00 -0.65 -5.08
N GLY A 191 9.33 -0.81 -4.97
CA GLY A 191 10.22 -0.76 -6.11
C GLY A 191 9.91 -1.85 -7.13
N LEU A 192 9.84 -3.11 -6.68
CA LEU A 192 9.52 -4.25 -7.55
C LEU A 192 8.07 -4.20 -8.06
N GLY A 193 7.11 -3.88 -7.19
CA GLY A 193 5.69 -3.86 -7.54
C GLY A 193 5.31 -2.73 -8.49
N SER A 194 6.05 -1.63 -8.50
CA SER A 194 5.86 -0.54 -9.47
C SER A 194 6.52 -0.80 -10.82
N PHE A 195 7.47 -1.74 -10.86
CA PHE A 195 8.19 -2.12 -12.09
C PHE A 195 7.48 -3.25 -12.86
N LEU A 196 6.78 -4.15 -12.15
CA LEU A 196 6.00 -5.26 -12.72
C LEU A 196 4.66 -4.77 -13.28
#